data_a73150339ccd838738942b6801c212a3
#
_entry.id   a73150339ccd838738942b6801c212a3
#
_cell.length_a   1.000
_cell.length_b   1.000
_cell.length_c   1.000
_cell.angle_alpha   90.00
_cell.angle_beta   90.00
_cell.angle_gamma   90.00
#
_symmetry.space_group_name_H-M   'P 1'
#
loop_
_entity.id
_entity.type
_entity.pdbx_description
1 polymer ?
#
loop_
_entity_poly.entity_id
_entity_poly.type
_entity_poly.pdbx_seq_one_letter_code
_entity_poly.pdbx_strand_id
1 'polypeptide(L)'
;YYPEEYQISEDGKQVKPNWALDYEKVQTFPFVSVLTIDGPITRNGGGCSYGSIDHRDMMIRAANHPLCCGHVFIINTPGGSAWAKNDYQQAIDYARSKGQPVIAFVDGMCASAGMYLASLCDERYYMHPKNEIGCIGVMAAFYTEADGSTNKYTNETYHELYDPESFDKNREFRDIANDGDSEKLVAELAELGVEFRADVKAAC
;
A
#
# COMPACT_ATOMS: atom_id res chain seq x y z
N TYR A 1 -0.80 -11.32 -11.24
CA TYR A 1 -0.18 -10.44 -12.26
C TYR A 1 1.17 -10.06 -11.71
N TYR A 2 2.22 -10.68 -12.22
CA TYR A 2 3.57 -10.28 -11.86
C TYR A 2 3.90 -9.02 -12.65
N PRO A 3 4.45 -7.96 -12.04
CA PRO A 3 4.92 -6.82 -12.79
C PRO A 3 5.94 -7.34 -13.81
N GLU A 4 5.61 -7.24 -15.08
CA GLU A 4 6.55 -7.56 -16.14
C GLU A 4 7.56 -6.41 -16.16
N GLU A 5 8.72 -6.61 -15.55
CA GLU A 5 9.87 -5.74 -15.77
C GLU A 5 10.32 -5.96 -17.21
N TYR A 6 10.04 -4.99 -18.07
CA TYR A 6 10.51 -5.03 -19.44
C TYR A 6 11.88 -4.37 -19.53
N GLN A 7 12.84 -5.13 -20.02
CA GLN A 7 14.14 -4.61 -20.43
C GLN A 7 14.11 -4.40 -21.95
N ILE A 8 14.66 -3.30 -22.41
CA ILE A 8 14.88 -3.04 -23.82
C ILE A 8 16.36 -3.31 -24.10
N SER A 9 16.64 -4.33 -24.90
CA SER A 9 18.00 -4.62 -25.37
C SER A 9 18.52 -3.55 -26.33
N GLU A 10 19.84 -3.51 -26.58
CA GLU A 10 20.48 -2.54 -27.50
C GLU A 10 19.87 -2.58 -28.92
N ASP A 11 19.30 -3.70 -29.33
CA ASP A 11 18.61 -3.87 -30.61
C ASP A 11 17.11 -3.51 -30.56
N GLY A 12 16.63 -2.92 -29.45
CA GLY A 12 15.26 -2.46 -29.30
C GLY A 12 14.24 -3.59 -29.04
N LYS A 13 14.68 -4.81 -28.75
CA LYS A 13 13.79 -5.92 -28.45
C LYS A 13 13.42 -5.95 -26.97
N GLN A 14 12.17 -6.25 -26.71
CA GLN A 14 11.64 -6.46 -25.38
C GLN A 14 12.12 -7.81 -24.82
N VAL A 15 12.91 -7.81 -23.76
CA VAL A 15 13.39 -9.00 -23.09
C VAL A 15 12.55 -9.24 -21.84
N LYS A 16 11.86 -10.37 -21.75
CA LYS A 16 11.16 -10.77 -20.54
C LYS A 16 12.17 -11.22 -19.49
N PRO A 17 12.12 -10.66 -18.26
CA PRO A 17 12.99 -11.13 -17.21
C PRO A 17 12.63 -12.58 -16.84
N ASN A 18 13.67 -13.40 -16.70
CA ASN A 18 13.53 -14.73 -16.13
C ASN A 18 13.71 -14.58 -14.60
N TRP A 19 12.79 -15.10 -13.79
CA TRP A 19 12.81 -15.08 -12.32
C TRP A 19 14.10 -15.57 -11.68
N ALA A 20 14.87 -16.38 -12.42
CA ALA A 20 16.15 -16.89 -12.01
C ALA A 20 17.33 -15.99 -12.40
N LEU A 21 17.08 -14.85 -13.05
CA LEU A 21 18.17 -13.98 -13.47
C LEU A 21 18.70 -13.19 -12.27
N ASP A 22 19.99 -13.38 -12.07
CA ASP A 22 20.81 -12.55 -11.21
C ASP A 22 20.83 -11.13 -11.82
N TYR A 23 20.14 -10.18 -11.19
CA TYR A 23 20.04 -8.80 -11.66
C TYR A 23 21.41 -8.18 -11.97
N GLU A 24 22.44 -8.58 -11.24
CA GLU A 24 23.80 -8.11 -11.44
C GLU A 24 24.39 -8.52 -12.80
N LYS A 25 23.86 -9.55 -13.45
CA LYS A 25 24.41 -10.08 -14.72
C LYS A 25 23.69 -9.57 -15.96
N VAL A 26 22.52 -8.96 -15.82
CA VAL A 26 21.65 -8.65 -16.98
C VAL A 26 21.70 -7.19 -17.38
N GLN A 27 21.97 -6.28 -16.43
CA GLN A 27 22.01 -4.85 -16.71
C GLN A 27 23.40 -4.37 -17.10
N THR A 28 23.56 -3.99 -18.36
CA THR A 28 24.83 -3.44 -18.91
C THR A 28 24.77 -1.94 -19.14
N PHE A 29 23.59 -1.29 -18.96
CA PHE A 29 23.39 0.15 -19.14
C PHE A 29 22.46 0.72 -18.06
N PRO A 30 22.45 2.05 -17.85
CA PRO A 30 21.59 2.71 -16.87
C PRO A 30 20.10 2.39 -17.07
N PHE A 31 19.37 2.18 -15.98
CA PHE A 31 17.95 1.84 -16.02
C PHE A 31 17.15 2.56 -14.92
N VAL A 32 15.84 2.62 -15.13
CA VAL A 32 14.86 3.06 -14.15
C VAL A 32 14.03 1.84 -13.70
N SER A 33 13.89 1.64 -12.40
CA SER A 33 13.01 0.60 -11.85
C SER A 33 11.57 1.06 -11.94
N VAL A 34 10.69 0.18 -12.43
CA VAL A 34 9.25 0.45 -12.52
C VAL A 34 8.51 -0.54 -11.64
N LEU A 35 7.71 0.00 -10.71
CA LEU A 35 6.85 -0.78 -9.81
C LEU A 35 5.39 -0.42 -10.09
N THR A 36 4.58 -1.44 -10.38
CA THR A 36 3.16 -1.25 -10.65
C THR A 36 2.33 -1.53 -9.40
N ILE A 37 1.52 -0.56 -9.01
CA ILE A 37 0.54 -0.66 -7.94
C ILE A 37 -0.84 -0.73 -8.58
N ASP A 38 -1.37 -1.93 -8.75
CA ASP A 38 -2.66 -2.16 -9.38
C ASP A 38 -3.62 -2.88 -8.43
N GLY A 39 -4.81 -2.30 -8.21
CA GLY A 39 -5.79 -2.79 -7.24
C GLY A 39 -5.50 -2.39 -5.79
N PRO A 40 -6.16 -3.02 -4.79
CA PRO A 40 -6.05 -2.66 -3.39
C PRO A 40 -4.64 -2.88 -2.82
N ILE A 41 -4.13 -1.89 -2.11
CA ILE A 41 -2.85 -2.00 -1.39
C ILE A 41 -3.04 -2.85 -0.14
N THR A 42 -2.33 -3.97 -0.08
CA THR A 42 -2.19 -4.80 1.13
C THR A 42 -0.75 -4.78 1.62
N ARG A 43 -0.53 -5.08 2.89
CA ARG A 43 0.84 -5.11 3.42
C ARG A 43 1.61 -6.36 2.98
N ASN A 44 0.96 -7.51 3.07
CA ASN A 44 1.62 -8.81 2.85
C ASN A 44 1.33 -9.41 1.46
N GLY A 45 0.61 -8.68 0.60
CA GLY A 45 0.19 -9.22 -0.68
C GLY A 45 -0.93 -10.26 -0.57
N GLY A 46 -1.09 -11.02 -1.63
CA GLY A 46 -2.06 -12.12 -1.73
C GLY A 46 -1.56 -13.17 -2.71
N GLY A 47 -2.38 -14.18 -3.01
CA GLY A 47 -1.99 -15.28 -3.91
C GLY A 47 -1.60 -14.85 -5.33
N CYS A 48 -2.05 -13.66 -5.76
CA CYS A 48 -1.79 -13.13 -7.10
C CYS A 48 -1.42 -11.64 -7.08
N SER A 49 -1.03 -11.08 -5.95
CA SER A 49 -0.66 -9.67 -5.81
C SER A 49 0.49 -9.48 -4.84
N TYR A 50 1.34 -8.48 -5.12
CA TYR A 50 2.40 -8.06 -4.21
C TYR A 50 1.85 -7.16 -3.12
N GLY A 51 2.45 -7.25 -1.92
CA GLY A 51 2.21 -6.33 -0.81
C GLY A 51 3.19 -5.16 -0.80
N SER A 52 2.95 -4.21 0.09
CA SER A 52 3.86 -3.08 0.27
C SER A 52 5.25 -3.51 0.74
N ILE A 53 5.36 -4.61 1.50
CA ILE A 53 6.64 -5.22 1.89
C ILE A 53 7.41 -5.69 0.65
N ASP A 54 6.74 -6.37 -0.28
CA ASP A 54 7.38 -6.86 -1.51
C ASP A 54 7.85 -5.69 -2.37
N HIS A 55 7.01 -4.66 -2.54
CA HIS A 55 7.38 -3.46 -3.29
C HIS A 55 8.59 -2.74 -2.66
N ARG A 56 8.61 -2.61 -1.33
CA ARG A 56 9.75 -2.05 -0.60
C ARG A 56 11.03 -2.83 -0.91
N ASP A 57 10.98 -4.14 -0.77
CA ASP A 57 12.16 -4.99 -0.93
C ASP A 57 12.65 -5.03 -2.38
N MET A 58 11.73 -5.01 -3.36
CA MET A 58 12.06 -4.88 -4.79
C MET A 58 12.74 -3.54 -5.08
N MET A 59 12.18 -2.44 -4.56
CA MET A 59 12.74 -1.10 -4.76
C MET A 59 14.12 -0.96 -4.12
N ILE A 60 14.31 -1.42 -2.88
CA ILE A 60 15.61 -1.41 -2.20
C ILE A 60 16.64 -2.25 -2.97
N ARG A 61 16.24 -3.40 -3.49
CA ARG A 61 17.11 -4.24 -4.32
C ARG A 61 17.54 -3.50 -5.60
N ALA A 62 16.60 -2.89 -6.31
CA ALA A 62 16.91 -2.10 -7.50
C ALA A 62 17.82 -0.91 -7.16
N ALA A 63 17.56 -0.21 -6.05
CA ALA A 63 18.36 0.93 -5.61
C ALA A 63 19.81 0.58 -5.25
N ASN A 64 20.09 -0.67 -4.89
CA ASN A 64 21.45 -1.15 -4.66
C ASN A 64 22.22 -1.47 -5.96
N HIS A 65 21.54 -1.53 -7.10
CA HIS A 65 22.22 -1.77 -8.37
C HIS A 65 22.95 -0.51 -8.84
N PRO A 66 24.26 -0.61 -9.21
CA PRO A 66 25.07 0.58 -9.54
C PRO A 66 24.58 1.35 -10.77
N LEU A 67 23.80 0.73 -11.65
CA LEU A 67 23.23 1.35 -12.84
C LEU A 67 21.79 1.81 -12.69
N CYS A 68 21.18 1.66 -11.50
CA CYS A 68 19.85 2.18 -11.26
C CYS A 68 19.90 3.71 -11.11
N CYS A 69 19.15 4.43 -11.96
CA CYS A 69 19.12 5.88 -11.99
C CYS A 69 17.93 6.49 -11.26
N GLY A 70 16.91 5.71 -10.95
CA GLY A 70 15.68 6.19 -10.31
C GLY A 70 14.55 5.16 -10.34
N HIS A 71 13.38 5.56 -9.86
CA HIS A 71 12.24 4.68 -9.70
C HIS A 71 10.95 5.35 -10.16
N VAL A 72 10.03 4.56 -10.72
CA VAL A 72 8.69 5.01 -11.09
C VAL A 72 7.67 4.07 -10.49
N PHE A 73 6.70 4.60 -9.77
CA PHE A 73 5.48 3.89 -9.42
C PHE A 73 4.40 4.17 -10.47
N ILE A 74 3.89 3.14 -11.14
CA ILE A 74 2.67 3.23 -11.94
C ILE A 74 1.51 2.88 -11.03
N ILE A 75 0.59 3.83 -10.81
CA ILE A 75 -0.41 3.76 -9.77
C ILE A 75 -1.82 3.69 -10.37
N ASN A 76 -2.54 2.60 -10.08
CA ASN A 76 -3.96 2.42 -10.32
C ASN A 76 -4.59 1.71 -9.11
N THR A 77 -4.93 2.46 -8.05
CA THR A 77 -5.36 1.88 -6.79
C THR A 77 -6.45 2.68 -6.08
N PRO A 78 -7.45 2.01 -5.50
CA PRO A 78 -8.40 2.64 -4.58
C PRO A 78 -7.79 2.96 -3.21
N GLY A 79 -6.54 2.56 -2.97
CA GLY A 79 -5.90 2.60 -1.67
C GLY A 79 -5.93 1.26 -0.96
N GLY A 80 -5.91 1.26 0.37
CA GLY A 80 -5.90 0.03 1.17
C GLY A 80 -5.27 0.22 2.53
N SER A 81 -4.37 -0.66 2.92
CA SER A 81 -3.77 -0.71 4.24
C SER A 81 -3.02 0.57 4.63
N ALA A 82 -3.40 1.19 5.73
CA ALA A 82 -2.68 2.33 6.31
C ALA A 82 -1.23 1.96 6.70
N TRP A 83 -0.97 0.70 7.04
CA TRP A 83 0.37 0.20 7.39
C TRP A 83 1.36 0.22 6.22
N ALA A 84 0.87 0.25 4.98
CA ALA A 84 1.72 0.32 3.78
C ALA A 84 2.55 1.61 3.69
N LYS A 85 2.11 2.68 4.37
CA LYS A 85 2.84 3.96 4.48
C LYS A 85 4.31 3.74 4.84
N ASN A 86 4.56 3.02 5.93
CA ASN A 86 5.90 2.85 6.47
C ASN A 86 6.81 2.07 5.52
N ASP A 87 6.26 1.07 4.83
CA ASP A 87 7.02 0.27 3.87
C ASP A 87 7.45 1.13 2.67
N TYR A 88 6.53 1.92 2.11
CA TYR A 88 6.84 2.83 1.00
C TYR A 88 7.78 3.97 1.41
N GLN A 89 7.57 4.56 2.59
CA GLN A 89 8.46 5.60 3.11
C GLN A 89 9.90 5.10 3.20
N GLN A 90 10.10 3.91 3.80
CA GLN A 90 11.43 3.31 3.92
C GLN A 90 12.10 3.09 2.55
N ALA A 91 11.35 2.59 1.56
CA ALA A 91 11.87 2.35 0.22
C ALA A 91 12.29 3.66 -0.47
N ILE A 92 11.43 4.68 -0.39
CA ILE A 92 11.65 5.98 -1.02
C ILE A 92 12.83 6.71 -0.36
N ASP A 93 12.88 6.74 0.97
CA ASP A 93 13.99 7.36 1.69
C ASP A 93 15.32 6.65 1.39
N TYR A 94 15.29 5.32 1.25
CA TYR A 94 16.46 4.58 0.86
C TYR A 94 16.95 4.95 -0.56
N ALA A 95 16.06 5.00 -1.54
CA ALA A 95 16.39 5.42 -2.90
C ALA A 95 16.94 6.86 -2.94
N ARG A 96 16.32 7.78 -2.20
CA ARG A 96 16.80 9.15 -2.05
C ARG A 96 18.20 9.22 -1.44
N SER A 97 18.51 8.37 -0.45
CA SER A 97 19.86 8.29 0.14
C SER A 97 20.93 7.89 -0.87
N LYS A 98 20.53 7.25 -1.98
CA LYS A 98 21.40 6.91 -3.12
C LYS A 98 21.42 7.99 -4.22
N GLY A 99 20.70 9.09 -4.04
CA GLY A 99 20.53 10.14 -5.05
C GLY A 99 19.61 9.74 -6.22
N GLN A 100 18.75 8.74 -6.02
CA GLN A 100 17.84 8.23 -7.03
C GLN A 100 16.46 8.85 -6.84
N PRO A 101 15.93 9.60 -7.82
CA PRO A 101 14.60 10.19 -7.76
C PRO A 101 13.51 9.10 -7.85
N VAL A 102 12.36 9.41 -7.24
CA VAL A 102 11.18 8.56 -7.23
C VAL A 102 10.00 9.33 -7.79
N ILE A 103 9.36 8.81 -8.82
CA ILE A 103 8.24 9.44 -9.52
C ILE A 103 6.98 8.62 -9.36
N ALA A 104 5.87 9.27 -9.09
CA ALA A 104 4.54 8.67 -9.16
C ALA A 104 3.89 9.00 -10.51
N PHE A 105 3.44 7.98 -11.21
CA PHE A 105 2.70 8.10 -12.46
C PHE A 105 1.32 7.46 -12.30
N VAL A 106 0.27 8.28 -12.31
CA VAL A 106 -1.10 7.81 -12.11
C VAL A 106 -1.72 7.40 -13.44
N ASP A 107 -2.11 6.13 -13.54
CA ASP A 107 -2.78 5.55 -14.70
C ASP A 107 -4.12 4.93 -14.28
N GLY A 108 -5.13 5.78 -14.09
CA GLY A 108 -6.46 5.40 -13.62
C GLY A 108 -6.82 6.05 -12.29
N MET A 109 -6.73 5.32 -11.20
CA MET A 109 -7.10 5.77 -9.86
C MET A 109 -5.88 5.90 -8.94
N CYS A 110 -5.85 6.97 -8.14
CA CYS A 110 -4.88 7.16 -7.07
C CYS A 110 -5.63 7.68 -5.82
N ALA A 111 -6.17 6.78 -5.03
CA ALA A 111 -7.03 7.13 -3.91
C ALA A 111 -6.48 6.64 -2.57
N SER A 112 -6.82 7.32 -1.47
CA SER A 112 -6.51 6.93 -0.10
C SER A 112 -5.00 6.59 0.10
N ALA A 113 -4.63 5.36 0.50
CA ALA A 113 -3.25 4.95 0.65
C ALA A 113 -2.41 5.12 -0.64
N GLY A 114 -3.04 5.08 -1.83
CA GLY A 114 -2.39 5.43 -3.10
C GLY A 114 -1.97 6.90 -3.16
N MET A 115 -2.83 7.81 -2.69
CA MET A 115 -2.48 9.24 -2.56
C MET A 115 -1.36 9.43 -1.54
N TYR A 116 -1.34 8.64 -0.48
CA TYR A 116 -0.24 8.67 0.48
C TYR A 116 1.08 8.31 -0.19
N LEU A 117 1.12 7.16 -0.91
CA LEU A 117 2.30 6.76 -1.68
C LEU A 117 2.73 7.86 -2.68
N ALA A 118 1.79 8.37 -3.47
CA ALA A 118 2.09 9.40 -4.45
C ALA A 118 2.64 10.68 -3.81
N SER A 119 2.15 11.06 -2.62
CA SER A 119 2.64 12.23 -1.90
C SER A 119 4.09 12.08 -1.41
N LEU A 120 4.54 10.86 -1.14
CA LEU A 120 5.93 10.59 -0.77
C LEU A 120 6.92 10.72 -1.94
N CYS A 121 6.46 10.63 -3.19
CA CYS A 121 7.32 10.71 -4.38
C CYS A 121 7.80 12.14 -4.66
N ASP A 122 8.95 12.28 -5.33
CA ASP A 122 9.55 13.58 -5.65
C ASP A 122 8.72 14.35 -6.67
N GLU A 123 8.16 13.64 -7.66
CA GLU A 123 7.30 14.20 -8.69
C GLU A 123 6.07 13.31 -8.92
N ARG A 124 4.99 13.92 -9.38
CA ARG A 124 3.69 13.27 -9.62
C ARG A 124 3.15 13.67 -10.99
N TYR A 125 2.83 12.66 -11.79
CA TYR A 125 2.24 12.83 -13.12
C TYR A 125 0.96 12.01 -13.22
N TYR A 126 0.06 12.41 -14.10
CA TYR A 126 -1.14 11.66 -14.44
C TYR A 126 -1.32 11.61 -15.96
N MET A 127 -1.77 10.46 -16.45
CA MET A 127 -1.90 10.22 -17.88
C MET A 127 -3.08 10.95 -18.52
N HIS A 128 -4.18 11.09 -17.77
CA HIS A 128 -5.43 11.60 -18.33
C HIS A 128 -6.17 12.51 -17.35
N PRO A 129 -6.83 13.60 -17.82
CA PRO A 129 -7.62 14.49 -16.94
C PRO A 129 -8.79 13.82 -16.22
N LYS A 130 -9.18 12.62 -16.65
CA LYS A 130 -10.23 11.81 -16.00
C LYS A 130 -9.69 10.85 -14.93
N ASN A 131 -8.41 10.87 -14.63
CA ASN A 131 -7.86 10.08 -13.54
C ASN A 131 -8.50 10.52 -12.22
N GLU A 132 -8.86 9.54 -11.38
CA GLU A 132 -9.45 9.79 -10.07
C GLU A 132 -8.35 9.91 -9.02
N ILE A 133 -8.20 11.11 -8.45
CA ILE A 133 -7.13 11.42 -7.49
C ILE A 133 -7.75 12.01 -6.24
N GLY A 134 -7.43 11.44 -5.06
CA GLY A 134 -7.92 12.00 -3.80
C GLY A 134 -8.29 10.98 -2.74
N CYS A 135 -9.48 11.14 -2.12
CA CYS A 135 -9.96 10.30 -1.02
C CYS A 135 -8.98 10.29 0.18
N ILE A 136 -8.57 11.49 0.63
CA ILE A 136 -7.60 11.66 1.73
C ILE A 136 -8.33 11.56 3.06
N GLY A 137 -8.44 10.32 3.56
CA GLY A 137 -9.13 10.01 4.81
C GLY A 137 -8.92 8.57 5.24
N VAL A 138 -9.24 8.27 6.47
CA VAL A 138 -9.13 6.93 7.07
C VAL A 138 -10.52 6.41 7.38
N MET A 139 -10.74 5.13 7.11
CA MET A 139 -11.97 4.43 7.44
C MET A 139 -11.67 3.04 7.98
N ALA A 140 -12.57 2.52 8.80
CA ALA A 140 -12.66 1.11 9.13
C ALA A 140 -13.99 0.55 8.62
N ALA A 141 -13.97 -0.65 8.04
CA ALA A 141 -15.17 -1.38 7.63
C ALA A 141 -15.02 -2.82 8.11
N PHE A 142 -15.96 -3.27 8.90
CA PHE A 142 -15.96 -4.61 9.50
C PHE A 142 -17.37 -5.05 9.81
N TYR A 143 -17.54 -6.34 10.03
CA TYR A 143 -18.78 -6.93 10.53
C TYR A 143 -18.62 -7.23 12.00
N THR A 144 -19.67 -7.01 12.77
CA THR A 144 -19.73 -7.38 14.19
C THR A 144 -20.81 -8.39 14.42
N GLU A 145 -20.59 -9.30 15.37
CA GLU A 145 -21.60 -10.17 15.94
C GLU A 145 -21.63 -9.92 17.46
N ALA A 146 -22.83 -9.70 18.01
CA ALA A 146 -22.99 -9.55 19.44
C ALA A 146 -22.83 -10.91 20.14
N ASP A 147 -22.30 -10.89 21.38
CA ASP A 147 -22.22 -12.12 22.19
C ASP A 147 -23.61 -12.72 22.41
N GLY A 148 -23.72 -14.04 22.26
CA GLY A 148 -24.97 -14.78 22.32
C GLY A 148 -25.84 -14.67 21.05
N SER A 149 -25.40 -13.97 20.00
CA SER A 149 -26.13 -13.92 18.72
C SER A 149 -26.09 -15.29 18.01
N THR A 150 -27.21 -15.67 17.38
CA THR A 150 -27.32 -16.91 16.61
C THR A 150 -27.51 -16.60 15.13
N ASN A 151 -26.64 -17.14 14.30
CA ASN A 151 -26.75 -17.06 12.85
C ASN A 151 -27.97 -17.87 12.37
N LYS A 152 -28.92 -17.23 11.73
CA LYS A 152 -30.18 -17.85 11.29
C LYS A 152 -30.00 -18.90 10.18
N TYR A 153 -28.90 -18.86 9.44
CA TYR A 153 -28.66 -19.77 8.32
C TYR A 153 -27.84 -21.00 8.73
N THR A 154 -26.84 -20.80 9.62
CA THR A 154 -25.96 -21.88 10.07
C THR A 154 -26.41 -22.48 11.40
N ASN A 155 -27.27 -21.80 12.16
CA ASN A 155 -27.68 -22.12 13.53
C ASN A 155 -26.50 -22.20 14.52
N GLU A 156 -25.42 -21.48 14.19
CA GLU A 156 -24.25 -21.34 15.06
C GLU A 156 -24.47 -20.16 16.00
N THR A 157 -24.07 -20.27 17.26
CA THR A 157 -24.11 -19.18 18.23
C THR A 157 -22.70 -18.71 18.49
N TYR A 158 -22.50 -17.39 18.35
CA TYR A 158 -21.22 -16.74 18.63
C TYR A 158 -21.07 -16.47 20.13
N HIS A 159 -19.92 -16.79 20.70
CA HIS A 159 -19.58 -16.48 22.09
C HIS A 159 -18.19 -15.89 22.21
N GLU A 160 -18.06 -14.80 22.95
CA GLU A 160 -16.79 -14.22 23.36
C GLU A 160 -16.61 -14.41 24.87
N LEU A 161 -15.55 -15.11 25.25
CA LEU A 161 -15.21 -15.34 26.65
C LEU A 161 -13.84 -14.72 26.94
N TYR A 162 -13.76 -13.92 27.99
CA TYR A 162 -12.57 -13.23 28.40
C TYR A 162 -12.14 -13.63 29.80
N ASP A 163 -10.85 -13.69 30.01
CA ASP A 163 -10.28 -13.74 31.35
C ASP A 163 -10.64 -12.46 32.12
N PRO A 164 -10.94 -12.53 33.44
CA PRO A 164 -11.35 -11.39 34.24
C PRO A 164 -10.37 -10.19 34.23
N GLU A 165 -9.07 -10.45 34.04
CA GLU A 165 -8.05 -9.40 33.94
C GLU A 165 -7.91 -8.82 32.53
N SER A 166 -8.57 -9.42 31.54
CA SER A 166 -8.56 -9.02 30.12
C SER A 166 -9.84 -8.32 29.68
N PHE A 167 -10.54 -7.67 30.57
CA PHE A 167 -11.86 -7.05 30.32
C PHE A 167 -11.83 -5.93 29.26
N ASP A 168 -10.70 -5.29 29.05
CA ASP A 168 -10.52 -4.27 28.01
C ASP A 168 -10.16 -4.82 26.63
N LYS A 169 -9.87 -6.12 26.53
CA LYS A 169 -9.49 -6.74 25.26
C LYS A 169 -10.66 -6.68 24.28
N ASN A 170 -10.39 -6.18 23.06
CA ASN A 170 -11.37 -6.04 21.98
C ASN A 170 -12.61 -5.16 22.35
N ARG A 171 -12.45 -4.26 23.32
CA ARG A 171 -13.56 -3.51 23.92
C ARG A 171 -14.26 -2.62 22.91
N GLU A 172 -13.53 -1.87 22.09
CA GLU A 172 -14.09 -0.96 21.09
C GLU A 172 -15.00 -1.67 20.09
N PHE A 173 -14.66 -2.90 19.70
CA PHE A 173 -15.49 -3.70 18.79
C PHE A 173 -16.69 -4.32 19.51
N ARG A 174 -16.53 -4.70 20.77
CA ARG A 174 -17.65 -5.22 21.62
C ARG A 174 -18.67 -4.13 21.92
N ASP A 175 -18.20 -2.91 22.26
CA ASP A 175 -19.08 -1.77 22.52
C ASP A 175 -19.91 -1.44 21.28
N ILE A 176 -19.32 -1.53 20.08
CA ILE A 176 -20.05 -1.38 18.82
C ILE A 176 -21.05 -2.55 18.61
N ALA A 177 -20.62 -3.79 18.81
CA ALA A 177 -21.44 -4.97 18.54
C ALA A 177 -22.66 -5.08 19.49
N ASN A 178 -22.47 -4.76 20.76
CA ASN A 178 -23.49 -4.94 21.81
C ASN A 178 -24.35 -3.68 22.01
N ASP A 179 -23.74 -2.50 21.97
CA ASP A 179 -24.36 -1.23 22.38
C ASP A 179 -24.47 -0.23 21.23
N GLY A 180 -23.82 -0.46 20.10
CA GLY A 180 -23.71 0.47 18.97
C GLY A 180 -22.78 1.64 19.26
N ASP A 181 -22.00 1.60 20.35
CA ASP A 181 -21.08 2.68 20.72
C ASP A 181 -19.79 2.61 19.92
N SER A 182 -19.59 3.60 19.06
CA SER A 182 -18.43 3.74 18.18
C SER A 182 -17.50 4.89 18.54
N GLU A 183 -17.74 5.61 19.64
CA GLU A 183 -17.02 6.85 19.96
C GLU A 183 -15.51 6.65 20.03
N LYS A 184 -15.05 5.59 20.69
CA LYS A 184 -13.62 5.28 20.84
C LYS A 184 -12.94 5.01 19.50
N LEU A 185 -13.53 4.15 18.68
CA LEU A 185 -12.98 3.81 17.36
C LEU A 185 -12.98 5.03 16.43
N VAL A 186 -14.03 5.84 16.45
CA VAL A 186 -14.10 7.09 15.65
C VAL A 186 -13.02 8.08 16.10
N ALA A 187 -12.73 8.18 17.39
CA ALA A 187 -11.65 9.04 17.88
C ALA A 187 -10.27 8.58 17.37
N GLU A 188 -9.98 7.29 17.40
CA GLU A 188 -8.74 6.73 16.84
C GLU A 188 -8.60 6.97 15.33
N LEU A 189 -9.68 6.76 14.58
CA LEU A 189 -9.71 7.05 13.14
C LEU A 189 -9.52 8.55 12.85
N ALA A 190 -10.03 9.44 13.71
CA ALA A 190 -9.86 10.87 13.56
C ALA A 190 -8.38 11.28 13.72
N GLU A 191 -7.67 10.72 14.69
CA GLU A 191 -6.22 10.96 14.88
C GLU A 191 -5.42 10.53 13.66
N LEU A 192 -5.65 9.32 13.17
CA LEU A 192 -5.00 8.81 11.94
C LEU A 192 -5.34 9.68 10.72
N GLY A 193 -6.57 10.17 10.64
CA GLY A 193 -7.01 11.07 9.57
C GLY A 193 -6.33 12.43 9.61
N VAL A 194 -6.08 12.97 10.80
CA VAL A 194 -5.31 14.21 10.97
C VAL A 194 -3.88 14.04 10.49
N GLU A 195 -3.22 12.97 10.90
CA GLU A 195 -1.85 12.64 10.47
C GLU A 195 -1.78 12.52 8.95
N PHE A 196 -2.66 11.71 8.34
CA PHE A 196 -2.67 11.52 6.89
C PHE A 196 -2.82 12.84 6.12
N ARG A 197 -3.77 13.69 6.50
CA ARG A 197 -3.97 14.98 5.85
C ARG A 197 -2.79 15.93 6.03
N ALA A 198 -2.13 15.90 7.19
CA ALA A 198 -0.95 16.69 7.45
C ALA A 198 0.22 16.27 6.57
N ASP A 199 0.46 14.96 6.45
CA ASP A 199 1.54 14.41 5.62
C ASP A 199 1.35 14.73 4.14
N VAL A 200 0.14 14.51 3.60
CA VAL A 200 -0.16 14.86 2.20
C VAL A 200 0.01 16.35 1.95
N LYS A 201 -0.44 17.20 2.89
CA LYS A 201 -0.28 18.66 2.78
C LYS A 201 1.19 19.10 2.83
N ALA A 202 2.01 18.46 3.64
CA ALA A 202 3.44 18.79 3.73
C ALA A 202 4.21 18.39 2.47
N ALA A 203 3.71 17.41 1.72
CA ALA A 203 4.32 16.90 0.49
C ALA A 203 3.84 17.60 -0.80
N CYS A 204 2.82 18.48 -0.71
CA CYS A 204 2.28 19.27 -1.81
C CYS A 204 2.74 20.73 -1.73
#